data_cf8dcc7dbfc9ddaa7ab291835d32194d
#
_entry.id   cf8dcc7dbfc9ddaa7ab291835d32194d
#
_cell.length_a   1.000
_cell.length_b   1.000
_cell.length_c   1.000
_cell.angle_alpha   90.00
_cell.angle_beta   90.00
_cell.angle_gamma   90.00
#
_symmetry.space_group_name_H-M   'P 1'
#
loop_
_entity.id
_entity.type
_entity.pdbx_description
1 polymer ?
#
loop_
_entity_poly.entity_id
_entity_poly.type
_entity_poly.pdbx_seq_one_letter_code
_entity_poly.pdbx_strand_id
1 'polypeptide(L)'
;LAQSWDVSDDGLCWTFHLRTGVRFHDGTPFNADAVIFSLGRQFFQDHPFHKPSAGTYSYWKDMSMDAVVADMRADDDSTFVIELAEANAPFLSNLGMNFCAIVSPAAVRRHGADYFKNPVGTGPFRFVEWRKDERIVLGRNDDYWGEPASLDRLVFKYVQDPSVRFLELRSGAVHGIDNVSPEFIDLIRQDPG
;
A
#
# COMPACT_ATOMS: atom_id res chain seq x y z
N LEU A 1 0.75 -10.57 -2.70
CA LEU A 1 1.66 -11.21 -1.76
C LEU A 1 1.11 -12.56 -1.28
N ALA A 2 -0.18 -12.73 -1.05
CA ALA A 2 -0.79 -14.06 -0.94
C ALA A 2 -0.92 -14.70 -2.34
N GLN A 3 -0.74 -16.01 -2.43
CA GLN A 3 -0.97 -16.81 -3.65
C GLN A 3 -2.40 -17.34 -3.69
N SER A 4 -2.93 -17.70 -2.52
CA SER A 4 -4.27 -18.22 -2.32
C SER A 4 -4.72 -17.96 -0.88
N TRP A 5 -5.97 -18.23 -0.61
CA TRP A 5 -6.53 -18.20 0.73
C TRP A 5 -7.65 -19.21 0.85
N ASP A 6 -7.86 -19.71 2.06
CA ASP A 6 -8.97 -20.54 2.46
C ASP A 6 -9.84 -19.80 3.47
N VAL A 7 -11.13 -20.09 3.47
CA VAL A 7 -12.10 -19.49 4.39
C VAL A 7 -12.88 -20.61 5.04
N SER A 8 -13.04 -20.56 6.35
CA SER A 8 -13.88 -21.51 7.09
C SER A 8 -15.36 -21.40 6.68
N ASP A 9 -16.13 -22.47 6.89
CA ASP A 9 -17.54 -22.55 6.47
C ASP A 9 -18.42 -21.45 7.11
N ASP A 10 -18.05 -20.98 8.31
CA ASP A 10 -18.72 -19.87 9.00
C ASP A 10 -18.24 -18.48 8.53
N GLY A 11 -17.23 -18.42 7.68
CA GLY A 11 -16.67 -17.19 7.14
C GLY A 11 -15.80 -16.38 8.12
N LEU A 12 -15.44 -16.96 9.27
CA LEU A 12 -14.74 -16.25 10.34
C LEU A 12 -13.22 -16.42 10.30
N CYS A 13 -12.72 -17.56 9.84
CA CYS A 13 -11.29 -17.84 9.80
C CYS A 13 -10.77 -17.75 8.34
N TRP A 14 -9.82 -16.84 8.10
CA TRP A 14 -9.18 -16.65 6.80
C TRP A 14 -7.70 -17.03 6.90
N THR A 15 -7.32 -18.06 6.16
CA THR A 15 -5.94 -18.55 6.08
C THR A 15 -5.32 -18.13 4.75
N PHE A 16 -4.29 -17.29 4.78
CA PHE A 16 -3.58 -16.80 3.60
C PHE A 16 -2.27 -17.55 3.39
N HIS A 17 -2.10 -18.14 2.20
CA HIS A 17 -0.85 -18.77 1.78
C HIS A 17 0.02 -17.73 1.07
N LEU A 18 1.11 -17.36 1.72
CA LEU A 18 1.96 -16.27 1.27
C LEU A 18 3.01 -16.75 0.25
N ARG A 19 3.42 -15.85 -0.63
CA ARG A 19 4.55 -16.09 -1.53
C ARG A 19 5.85 -16.20 -0.73
N THR A 20 6.63 -17.23 -1.04
CA THR A 20 7.97 -17.41 -0.48
C THR A 20 9.04 -16.74 -1.35
N GLY A 21 10.19 -16.40 -0.77
CA GLY A 21 11.30 -15.79 -1.50
C GLY A 21 11.14 -14.31 -1.85
N VAL A 22 10.02 -13.69 -1.50
CA VAL A 22 9.81 -12.24 -1.68
C VAL A 22 10.71 -11.46 -0.72
N ARG A 23 11.28 -10.36 -1.22
CA ARG A 23 12.06 -9.41 -0.41
C ARG A 23 11.47 -8.02 -0.48
N PHE A 24 11.60 -7.30 0.61
CA PHE A 24 11.38 -5.86 0.65
C PHE A 24 12.48 -5.12 -0.13
N HIS A 25 12.24 -3.86 -0.48
CA HIS A 25 13.20 -3.01 -1.21
C HIS A 25 14.53 -2.79 -0.43
N ASP A 26 14.54 -3.02 0.87
CA ASP A 26 15.74 -2.98 1.71
C ASP A 26 16.45 -4.34 1.81
N GLY A 27 16.01 -5.33 1.06
CA GLY A 27 16.56 -6.68 1.01
C GLY A 27 16.10 -7.61 2.13
N THR A 28 15.35 -7.12 3.12
CA THR A 28 14.82 -7.98 4.20
C THR A 28 13.73 -8.92 3.68
N PRO A 29 13.57 -10.13 4.27
CA PRO A 29 12.58 -11.09 3.79
C PRO A 29 11.15 -10.64 4.11
N PHE A 30 10.22 -10.95 3.21
CA PHE A 30 8.79 -10.91 3.46
C PHE A 30 8.33 -12.29 3.94
N ASN A 31 7.57 -12.32 5.03
CA ASN A 31 6.97 -13.52 5.62
C ASN A 31 5.70 -13.15 6.42
N ALA A 32 5.08 -14.14 7.07
CA ALA A 32 3.87 -13.94 7.87
C ALA A 32 4.08 -12.98 9.05
N ASP A 33 5.27 -12.98 9.68
CA ASP A 33 5.60 -12.03 10.74
C ASP A 33 5.58 -10.58 10.24
N ALA A 34 6.03 -10.33 9.02
CA ALA A 34 5.97 -8.99 8.42
C ALA A 34 4.53 -8.55 8.14
N VAL A 35 3.63 -9.49 7.81
CA VAL A 35 2.19 -9.22 7.66
C VAL A 35 1.60 -8.85 9.01
N ILE A 36 1.82 -9.67 10.05
CA ILE A 36 1.35 -9.39 11.43
C ILE A 36 1.91 -8.06 11.92
N PHE A 37 3.20 -7.81 11.72
CA PHE A 37 3.80 -6.53 12.11
C PHE A 37 3.07 -5.34 11.45
N SER A 38 2.78 -5.45 10.16
CA SER A 38 2.19 -4.35 9.37
C SER A 38 0.73 -4.08 9.74
N LEU A 39 -0.09 -5.11 9.83
CA LEU A 39 -1.50 -5.00 10.19
C LEU A 39 -1.67 -4.83 11.70
N GLY A 40 -0.89 -5.56 12.50
CA GLY A 40 -0.90 -5.48 13.95
C GLY A 40 -0.58 -4.10 14.50
N ARG A 41 0.26 -3.30 13.81
CA ARG A 41 0.48 -1.88 14.17
C ARG A 41 -0.81 -1.06 14.19
N GLN A 42 -1.80 -1.44 13.41
CA GLN A 42 -3.09 -0.74 13.34
C GLN A 42 -4.09 -1.34 14.32
N PHE A 43 -4.01 -2.64 14.56
CA PHE A 43 -4.96 -3.40 15.36
C PHE A 43 -4.57 -3.45 16.85
N PHE A 44 -3.34 -3.94 17.19
CA PHE A 44 -2.92 -4.10 18.58
C PHE A 44 -2.46 -2.77 19.17
N GLN A 45 -3.19 -2.28 20.18
CA GLN A 45 -2.88 -1.00 20.85
C GLN A 45 -1.55 -1.03 21.63
N ASP A 46 -1.12 -2.19 22.09
CA ASP A 46 0.13 -2.42 22.79
C ASP A 46 1.32 -2.67 21.84
N HIS A 47 1.09 -2.70 20.52
CA HIS A 47 2.17 -2.88 19.55
C HIS A 47 3.18 -1.72 19.66
N PRO A 48 4.51 -1.97 19.77
CA PRO A 48 5.53 -0.93 20.01
C PRO A 48 5.54 0.20 18.96
N PHE A 49 5.02 -0.09 17.78
CA PHE A 49 4.90 0.85 16.68
C PHE A 49 3.45 1.23 16.37
N HIS A 50 2.54 1.02 17.31
CA HIS A 50 1.18 1.59 17.25
C HIS A 50 1.28 3.09 17.50
N LYS A 51 1.46 3.88 16.42
CA LYS A 51 1.60 5.34 16.48
C LYS A 51 0.70 5.97 15.42
N PRO A 52 -0.61 6.00 15.67
CA PRO A 52 -1.55 6.61 14.75
C PRO A 52 -1.34 8.13 14.70
N SER A 53 -1.47 8.73 13.53
CA SER A 53 -1.61 10.18 13.40
C SER A 53 -2.98 10.60 13.95
N ALA A 54 -3.03 11.72 14.65
CA ALA A 54 -4.27 12.22 15.28
C ALA A 54 -4.99 11.20 16.21
N GLY A 55 -4.25 10.28 16.82
CA GLY A 55 -4.77 9.34 17.82
C GLY A 55 -5.49 8.11 17.26
N THR A 56 -5.59 7.94 15.95
CA THR A 56 -6.25 6.78 15.33
C THR A 56 -5.69 6.48 13.94
N TYR A 57 -5.80 5.22 13.52
CA TYR A 57 -5.67 4.81 12.12
C TYR A 57 -7.03 4.97 11.44
N SER A 58 -7.30 6.14 10.85
CA SER A 58 -8.64 6.52 10.38
C SER A 58 -9.23 5.51 9.40
N TYR A 59 -8.51 5.11 8.35
CA TYR A 59 -9.02 4.14 7.39
C TYR A 59 -9.30 2.76 7.99
N TRP A 60 -8.45 2.30 8.92
CA TRP A 60 -8.69 1.05 9.64
C TRP A 60 -10.02 1.09 10.40
N LYS A 61 -10.25 2.20 11.10
CA LYS A 61 -11.49 2.44 11.85
C LYS A 61 -12.68 2.68 10.93
N ASP A 62 -12.55 3.50 9.89
CA ASP A 62 -13.63 3.86 8.97
C ASP A 62 -14.14 2.64 8.18
N MET A 63 -13.28 1.64 7.95
CA MET A 63 -13.63 0.35 7.37
C MET A 63 -14.07 -0.67 8.44
N SER A 64 -14.26 -0.24 9.69
CA SER A 64 -14.67 -1.07 10.83
C SER A 64 -13.75 -2.28 11.09
N MET A 65 -12.50 -2.22 10.67
CA MET A 65 -11.55 -3.33 10.83
C MET A 65 -11.25 -3.62 12.30
N ASP A 66 -11.35 -2.63 13.17
CA ASP A 66 -11.23 -2.74 14.63
C ASP A 66 -12.36 -3.54 15.28
N ALA A 67 -13.54 -3.55 14.67
CA ALA A 67 -14.68 -4.33 15.13
C ALA A 67 -14.75 -5.72 14.46
N VAL A 68 -14.33 -5.80 13.19
CA VAL A 68 -14.42 -7.01 12.38
C VAL A 68 -13.30 -8.00 12.69
N VAL A 69 -12.07 -7.51 12.91
CA VAL A 69 -10.91 -8.37 13.19
C VAL A 69 -10.89 -8.74 14.68
N ALA A 70 -10.88 -10.04 14.99
CA ALA A 70 -10.78 -10.56 16.35
C ALA A 70 -9.32 -10.89 16.74
N ASP A 71 -8.58 -11.53 15.84
CA ASP A 71 -7.18 -11.90 16.09
C ASP A 71 -6.39 -12.12 14.78
N MET A 72 -5.06 -12.12 14.90
CA MET A 72 -4.12 -12.38 13.81
C MET A 72 -2.96 -13.21 14.33
N ARG A 73 -2.56 -14.26 13.57
CA ARG A 73 -1.39 -15.08 13.89
C ARG A 73 -0.65 -15.57 12.65
N ALA A 74 0.60 -15.97 12.83
CA ALA A 74 1.36 -16.74 11.87
C ALA A 74 1.40 -18.20 12.35
N ASP A 75 0.98 -19.15 11.50
CA ASP A 75 1.13 -20.56 11.80
C ASP A 75 2.55 -21.02 11.40
N ASP A 76 3.11 -20.42 10.35
CA ASP A 76 4.51 -20.55 9.91
C ASP A 76 4.92 -19.30 9.09
N ASP A 77 6.15 -19.29 8.55
CA ASP A 77 6.69 -18.16 7.76
C ASP A 77 5.86 -17.80 6.51
N SER A 78 5.07 -18.74 5.98
CA SER A 78 4.29 -18.59 4.76
C SER A 78 2.78 -18.66 4.98
N THR A 79 2.33 -18.87 6.21
CA THR A 79 0.91 -19.02 6.55
C THR A 79 0.49 -17.96 7.56
N PHE A 80 -0.33 -17.02 7.09
CA PHE A 80 -0.93 -15.97 7.90
C PHE A 80 -2.42 -16.24 8.09
N VAL A 81 -2.89 -16.21 9.31
CA VAL A 81 -4.29 -16.42 9.67
C VAL A 81 -4.85 -15.16 10.31
N ILE A 82 -6.06 -14.79 9.92
CA ILE A 82 -6.83 -13.73 10.53
C ILE A 82 -8.22 -14.26 10.91
N GLU A 83 -8.62 -14.01 12.14
CA GLU A 83 -9.92 -14.38 12.68
C GLU A 83 -10.81 -13.15 12.78
N LEU A 84 -12.06 -13.31 12.36
CA LEU A 84 -13.07 -12.26 12.38
C LEU A 84 -14.04 -12.50 13.54
N ALA A 85 -14.48 -11.42 14.17
CA ALA A 85 -15.53 -11.45 15.19
C ALA A 85 -16.92 -11.75 14.58
N GLU A 86 -17.12 -11.36 13.33
CA GLU A 86 -18.32 -11.62 12.55
C GLU A 86 -17.99 -11.76 11.06
N ALA A 87 -18.80 -12.50 10.32
CA ALA A 87 -18.60 -12.65 8.87
C ALA A 87 -18.79 -11.30 8.16
N ASN A 88 -17.79 -10.91 7.37
CA ASN A 88 -17.73 -9.61 6.72
C ASN A 88 -17.48 -9.76 5.22
N ALA A 89 -18.51 -9.54 4.40
CA ALA A 89 -18.42 -9.73 2.95
C ALA A 89 -17.36 -8.85 2.25
N PRO A 90 -17.15 -7.56 2.61
CA PRO A 90 -16.13 -6.72 2.00
C PRO A 90 -14.71 -6.93 2.55
N PHE A 91 -14.50 -7.82 3.53
CA PHE A 91 -13.24 -8.00 4.23
C PHE A 91 -12.03 -8.16 3.29
N LEU A 92 -12.12 -9.08 2.32
CA LEU A 92 -11.03 -9.32 1.38
C LEU A 92 -10.73 -8.08 0.52
N SER A 93 -11.76 -7.33 0.12
CA SER A 93 -11.60 -6.08 -0.62
C SER A 93 -10.93 -5.01 0.22
N ASN A 94 -11.26 -4.94 1.51
CA ASN A 94 -10.62 -4.02 2.45
C ASN A 94 -9.13 -4.33 2.62
N LEU A 95 -8.73 -5.60 2.65
CA LEU A 95 -7.32 -6.01 2.68
C LEU A 95 -6.55 -5.59 1.41
N GLY A 96 -7.24 -5.40 0.28
CA GLY A 96 -6.66 -4.88 -0.96
C GLY A 96 -6.44 -3.36 -0.96
N MET A 97 -6.93 -2.63 0.03
CA MET A 97 -6.77 -1.18 0.11
C MET A 97 -5.36 -0.78 0.60
N ASN A 98 -4.96 0.45 0.28
CA ASN A 98 -3.62 0.97 0.58
C ASN A 98 -3.27 1.02 2.07
N PHE A 99 -4.24 1.18 2.96
CA PHE A 99 -4.00 1.19 4.40
C PHE A 99 -3.58 -0.20 4.94
N CYS A 100 -3.88 -1.28 4.22
CA CYS A 100 -3.42 -2.64 4.52
C CYS A 100 -2.09 -3.00 3.83
N ALA A 101 -1.38 -2.01 3.26
CA ALA A 101 -0.08 -2.26 2.64
C ALA A 101 0.93 -2.83 3.64
N ILE A 102 1.63 -3.89 3.21
CA ILE A 102 2.65 -4.54 4.04
C ILE A 102 3.96 -3.77 3.90
N VAL A 103 4.52 -3.38 5.03
CA VAL A 103 5.72 -2.54 5.14
C VAL A 103 6.90 -3.34 5.70
N SER A 104 8.14 -2.94 5.38
CA SER A 104 9.32 -3.54 6.00
C SER A 104 9.38 -3.26 7.50
N PRO A 105 9.33 -4.28 8.37
CA PRO A 105 9.51 -4.10 9.80
C PRO A 105 10.88 -3.47 10.16
N ALA A 106 11.92 -3.80 9.39
CA ALA A 106 13.26 -3.26 9.59
C ALA A 106 13.30 -1.75 9.28
N ALA A 107 12.67 -1.32 8.20
CA ALA A 107 12.57 0.09 7.85
C ALA A 107 11.75 0.88 8.88
N VAL A 108 10.63 0.34 9.35
CA VAL A 108 9.82 0.98 10.40
C VAL A 108 10.63 1.12 11.70
N ARG A 109 11.38 0.09 12.12
CA ARG A 109 12.24 0.17 13.31
C ARG A 109 13.36 1.19 13.14
N ARG A 110 13.96 1.28 11.94
CA ARG A 110 15.04 2.23 11.63
C ARG A 110 14.58 3.68 11.62
N HIS A 111 13.44 3.96 10.99
CA HIS A 111 12.98 5.32 10.70
C HIS A 111 11.94 5.83 11.70
N GLY A 112 11.28 4.95 12.45
CA GLY A 112 10.29 5.33 13.46
C GLY A 112 9.21 6.26 12.90
N ALA A 113 9.09 7.45 13.49
CA ALA A 113 8.12 8.47 13.07
C ALA A 113 8.39 9.03 11.65
N ASP A 114 9.62 8.94 11.15
CA ASP A 114 9.99 9.40 9.81
C ASP A 114 9.85 8.32 8.73
N TYR A 115 9.27 7.15 9.06
CA TYR A 115 9.05 6.08 8.08
C TYR A 115 8.27 6.56 6.85
N PHE A 116 7.29 7.45 7.03
CA PHE A 116 6.50 7.99 5.93
C PHE A 116 7.31 8.75 4.86
N LYS A 117 8.54 9.23 5.23
CA LYS A 117 9.50 9.84 4.31
C LYS A 117 10.43 8.81 3.65
N ASN A 118 10.45 7.59 4.16
CA ASN A 118 11.35 6.51 3.74
C ASN A 118 10.56 5.19 3.59
N PRO A 119 9.49 5.15 2.78
CA PRO A 119 8.65 3.97 2.66
C PRO A 119 9.39 2.82 1.98
N VAL A 120 9.27 1.63 2.54
CA VAL A 120 9.87 0.40 2.03
C VAL A 120 8.80 -0.67 1.94
N GLY A 121 8.51 -1.11 0.73
CA GLY A 121 7.55 -2.15 0.39
C GLY A 121 8.17 -3.26 -0.44
N THR A 122 7.32 -4.03 -1.14
CA THR A 122 7.70 -5.17 -1.98
C THR A 122 7.28 -4.98 -3.45
N GLY A 123 6.86 -3.78 -3.82
CA GLY A 123 6.26 -3.47 -5.12
C GLY A 123 7.25 -3.37 -6.28
N PRO A 124 6.76 -3.20 -7.52
CA PRO A 124 7.58 -3.09 -8.74
C PRO A 124 8.37 -1.78 -8.82
N PHE A 125 8.04 -0.82 -7.98
CA PHE A 125 8.77 0.45 -7.86
C PHE A 125 9.18 0.69 -6.41
N ARG A 126 10.39 1.20 -6.22
CA ARG A 126 10.95 1.59 -4.93
C ARG A 126 11.05 3.09 -4.80
N PHE A 127 10.87 3.59 -3.58
CA PHE A 127 11.01 5.01 -3.26
C PHE A 127 12.46 5.50 -3.50
N VAL A 128 12.59 6.67 -4.11
CA VAL A 128 13.88 7.32 -4.38
C VAL A 128 13.96 8.68 -3.70
N GLU A 129 12.95 9.54 -3.91
CA GLU A 129 12.97 10.91 -3.43
C GLU A 129 11.56 11.43 -3.17
N TRP A 130 11.39 12.21 -2.13
CA TRP A 130 10.24 13.08 -1.94
C TRP A 130 10.70 14.51 -1.68
N ARG A 131 10.34 15.41 -2.59
CA ARG A 131 10.43 16.85 -2.37
C ARG A 131 9.05 17.38 -2.11
N LYS A 132 8.84 17.83 -0.85
CA LYS A 132 7.55 18.36 -0.41
C LYS A 132 7.08 19.46 -1.37
N ASP A 133 5.80 19.44 -1.73
CA ASP A 133 5.13 20.40 -2.61
C ASP A 133 5.73 20.50 -4.03
N GLU A 134 6.62 19.56 -4.41
CA GLU A 134 7.24 19.49 -5.74
C GLU A 134 6.96 18.15 -6.41
N ARG A 135 7.54 17.05 -5.87
CA ARG A 135 7.42 15.73 -6.52
C ARG A 135 7.77 14.56 -5.61
N ILE A 136 7.29 13.39 -6.01
CA ILE A 136 7.76 12.08 -5.52
C ILE A 136 8.38 11.34 -6.71
N VAL A 137 9.54 10.73 -6.49
CA VAL A 137 10.24 9.92 -7.49
C VAL A 137 10.34 8.49 -7.00
N LEU A 138 9.92 7.57 -7.87
CA LEU A 138 10.07 6.14 -7.68
C LEU A 138 10.98 5.59 -8.79
N GLY A 139 11.87 4.68 -8.46
CA GLY A 139 12.70 3.91 -9.40
C GLY A 139 12.20 2.49 -9.54
N ARG A 140 12.44 1.84 -10.68
CA ARG A 140 12.12 0.43 -10.87
C ARG A 140 12.81 -0.43 -9.81
N ASN A 141 12.11 -1.45 -9.36
CA ASN A 141 12.65 -2.52 -8.54
C ASN A 141 13.01 -3.70 -9.46
N ASP A 142 14.29 -3.83 -9.79
CA ASP A 142 14.78 -4.89 -10.68
C ASP A 142 14.72 -6.28 -10.03
N ASP A 143 14.62 -6.35 -8.69
CA ASP A 143 14.44 -7.57 -7.90
C ASP A 143 12.96 -7.85 -7.58
N TYR A 144 12.03 -7.27 -8.35
CA TYR A 144 10.62 -7.48 -8.13
C TYR A 144 10.24 -8.95 -8.35
N TRP A 145 9.48 -9.52 -7.42
CA TRP A 145 9.05 -10.92 -7.42
C TRP A 145 8.01 -11.28 -8.50
N GLY A 146 7.42 -10.31 -9.15
CA GLY A 146 6.48 -10.46 -10.27
C GLY A 146 7.11 -10.06 -11.60
N GLU A 147 6.28 -9.71 -12.57
CA GLU A 147 6.75 -9.20 -13.86
C GLU A 147 7.40 -7.81 -13.67
N PRO A 148 8.64 -7.61 -14.11
CA PRO A 148 9.33 -6.33 -13.98
C PRO A 148 8.56 -5.19 -14.68
N ALA A 149 8.57 -4.01 -14.07
CA ALA A 149 7.96 -2.84 -14.69
C ALA A 149 8.70 -2.44 -15.97
N SER A 150 7.95 -2.03 -17.00
CA SER A 150 8.51 -1.56 -18.26
C SER A 150 9.17 -0.17 -18.16
N LEU A 151 8.77 0.61 -17.15
CA LEU A 151 9.31 1.95 -16.91
C LEU A 151 10.46 1.89 -15.90
N ASP A 152 11.53 2.60 -16.17
CA ASP A 152 12.66 2.71 -15.24
C ASP A 152 12.35 3.62 -14.04
N ARG A 153 11.44 4.57 -14.25
CA ARG A 153 11.14 5.61 -13.27
C ARG A 153 9.71 6.12 -13.39
N LEU A 154 9.10 6.43 -12.23
CA LEU A 154 7.86 7.18 -12.12
C LEU A 154 8.12 8.49 -11.37
N VAL A 155 7.57 9.59 -11.86
CA VAL A 155 7.64 10.90 -11.21
C VAL A 155 6.22 11.41 -11.02
N PHE A 156 5.80 11.51 -9.77
CA PHE A 156 4.53 12.14 -9.41
C PHE A 156 4.81 13.61 -9.09
N LYS A 157 4.43 14.50 -10.00
CA LYS A 157 4.62 15.93 -9.86
C LYS A 157 3.40 16.55 -9.16
N TYR A 158 3.64 17.38 -8.15
CA TYR A 158 2.57 18.11 -7.49
C TYR A 158 2.30 19.40 -8.25
N VAL A 159 1.11 19.54 -8.84
CA VAL A 159 0.64 20.74 -9.53
C VAL A 159 -0.76 21.06 -9.02
N GLN A 160 -0.86 22.12 -8.24
CA GLN A 160 -2.12 22.47 -7.55
C GLN A 160 -3.21 22.95 -8.52
N ASP A 161 -2.86 23.78 -9.48
CA ASP A 161 -3.80 24.37 -10.43
C ASP A 161 -4.23 23.37 -11.52
N PRO A 162 -5.55 23.08 -11.69
CA PRO A 162 -6.04 22.14 -12.69
C PRO A 162 -5.73 22.57 -14.14
N SER A 163 -5.75 23.90 -14.42
CA SER A 163 -5.46 24.41 -15.75
C SER A 163 -4.00 24.22 -16.12
N VAL A 164 -3.09 24.41 -15.14
CA VAL A 164 -1.67 24.15 -15.33
C VAL A 164 -1.43 22.65 -15.56
N ARG A 165 -2.08 21.75 -14.80
CA ARG A 165 -2.00 20.30 -15.04
C ARG A 165 -2.42 19.93 -16.46
N PHE A 166 -3.53 20.48 -16.91
CA PHE A 166 -4.03 20.25 -18.28
C PHE A 166 -3.05 20.76 -19.35
N LEU A 167 -2.48 21.97 -19.17
CA LEU A 167 -1.49 22.53 -20.10
C LEU A 167 -0.20 21.71 -20.13
N GLU A 168 0.26 21.18 -18.99
CA GLU A 168 1.43 20.30 -18.93
C GLU A 168 1.20 18.96 -19.65
N LEU A 169 -0.01 18.39 -19.55
CA LEU A 169 -0.40 17.22 -20.33
C LEU A 169 -0.34 17.52 -21.84
N ARG A 170 -0.98 18.58 -22.28
CA ARG A 170 -1.02 18.99 -23.70
C ARG A 170 0.34 19.33 -24.28
N SER A 171 1.25 19.86 -23.47
CA SER A 171 2.62 20.16 -23.91
C SER A 171 3.56 18.94 -23.90
N GLY A 172 3.10 17.78 -23.40
CA GLY A 172 3.93 16.60 -23.19
C GLY A 172 4.92 16.72 -22.03
N ALA A 173 4.77 17.75 -21.16
CA ALA A 173 5.60 17.89 -19.95
C ALA A 173 5.29 16.82 -18.90
N VAL A 174 4.07 16.27 -18.93
CA VAL A 174 3.65 15.09 -18.17
C VAL A 174 2.93 14.10 -19.09
N HIS A 175 2.94 12.81 -18.72
CA HIS A 175 2.36 11.73 -19.53
C HIS A 175 0.94 11.35 -19.07
N GLY A 176 0.48 11.90 -17.96
CA GLY A 176 -0.86 11.67 -17.41
C GLY A 176 -1.16 12.65 -16.30
N ILE A 177 -2.42 12.89 -16.06
CA ILE A 177 -2.94 13.70 -14.97
C ILE A 177 -4.11 12.97 -14.30
N ASP A 178 -4.28 13.21 -13.00
CA ASP A 178 -5.44 12.82 -12.23
C ASP A 178 -6.35 14.02 -11.95
N ASN A 179 -7.54 13.77 -11.39
CA ASN A 179 -8.50 14.80 -10.99
C ASN A 179 -8.76 15.83 -12.10
N VAL A 180 -9.14 15.34 -13.28
CA VAL A 180 -9.46 16.19 -14.44
C VAL A 180 -10.70 17.01 -14.14
N SER A 181 -10.60 18.35 -14.23
CA SER A 181 -11.77 19.23 -14.12
C SER A 181 -12.74 18.99 -15.27
N PRO A 182 -14.06 18.96 -15.00
CA PRO A 182 -15.07 18.66 -16.03
C PRO A 182 -14.98 19.53 -17.30
N GLU A 183 -14.55 20.77 -17.15
CA GLU A 183 -14.36 21.73 -18.25
C GLU A 183 -13.30 21.31 -19.28
N PHE A 184 -12.33 20.44 -18.89
CA PHE A 184 -11.29 19.96 -19.79
C PHE A 184 -11.62 18.62 -20.45
N ILE A 185 -12.67 17.92 -20.02
CA ILE A 185 -12.99 16.58 -20.52
C ILE A 185 -13.24 16.59 -22.03
N ASP A 186 -14.02 17.55 -22.53
CA ASP A 186 -14.32 17.61 -23.94
C ASP A 186 -13.12 18.06 -24.80
N LEU A 187 -12.25 18.89 -24.24
CA LEU A 187 -11.00 19.27 -24.90
C LEU A 187 -10.04 18.07 -25.00
N ILE A 188 -9.95 17.23 -23.95
CA ILE A 188 -9.13 16.01 -23.97
C ILE A 188 -9.70 15.01 -24.98
N ARG A 189 -11.01 14.83 -25.06
CA ARG A 189 -11.65 13.91 -26.02
C ARG A 189 -11.45 14.32 -27.47
N GLN A 190 -11.26 15.59 -27.75
CA GLN A 190 -11.05 16.13 -29.09
C GLN A 190 -9.56 16.21 -29.47
N ASP A 191 -8.67 16.00 -28.51
CA ASP A 191 -7.24 16.01 -28.77
C ASP A 191 -6.82 14.67 -29.42
N PRO A 192 -6.22 14.70 -30.62
CA PRO A 192 -5.85 13.47 -31.32
C PRO A 192 -4.61 12.74 -30.73
N GLY A 193 -3.96 13.27 -29.67
CA GLY A 193 -2.79 12.68 -28.99
C GLY A 193 -1.49 13.33 -29.37
#